data_7e0a37b2a82fa10aa6e047d3de58727e
#
_entry.id   7e0a37b2a82fa10aa6e047d3de58727e
#
_cell.length_a   1.000
_cell.length_b   1.000
_cell.length_c   1.000
_cell.angle_alpha   90.00
_cell.angle_beta   90.00
_cell.angle_gamma   90.00
#
_symmetry.space_group_name_H-M   'P 1'
#
loop_
_entity.id
_entity.type
_entity.pdbx_description
1 polymer ?
#
loop_
_entity_poly.entity_id
_entity_poly.type
_entity_poly.pdbx_seq_one_letter_code
_entity_poly.pdbx_strand_id
1 'polypeptide(L)'
;MLFRSRRIEVTAYGRQFIFDIRLLAIAKFNTFICIGSGIVSAYLLGLPAGTTGKLTAYLDLCKSAFGEAGSWVVVMMMWVAAFGGIMRQMHAFDPLAHFVARVSSKVRHVMFCNGVLSLIGNAVLADEMAQIVTVGPIIKEIAEDNIEGSEEDMYKIKLRNATFGDAMGVFGSQLIPWHVYLGFYVGVAKNVYPLFKFTPKHFIMYNFMAMIAVASLLLLTLTGADKFVPLFRLPREPEVKLKEF
;
A
#
# COMPACT_ATOMS: atom_id res chain seq x y z
N MET A 1 -31.62 -18.10 19.43
CA MET A 1 -30.42 -18.92 19.69
C MET A 1 -29.72 -19.38 18.40
N LEU A 2 -30.41 -19.76 17.35
CA LEU A 2 -29.90 -20.20 16.05
C LEU A 2 -29.04 -19.15 15.30
N PHE A 3 -29.39 -17.87 15.38
CA PHE A 3 -28.61 -16.77 14.72
C PHE A 3 -27.24 -16.53 15.35
N ARG A 4 -27.05 -16.85 16.61
CA ARG A 4 -25.77 -16.65 17.31
C ARG A 4 -24.77 -17.77 16.99
N SER A 5 -25.26 -19.01 16.81
CA SER A 5 -24.39 -20.13 16.41
C SER A 5 -23.88 -19.99 14.97
N ARG A 6 -24.74 -19.64 14.01
CA ARG A 6 -24.34 -19.39 12.62
C ARG A 6 -23.27 -18.28 12.48
N ARG A 7 -23.42 -17.21 13.28
CA ARG A 7 -22.45 -16.09 13.25
C ARG A 7 -21.07 -16.51 13.78
N ILE A 8 -21.04 -17.38 14.80
CA ILE A 8 -19.79 -17.90 15.37
C ILE A 8 -19.09 -18.84 14.38
N GLU A 9 -19.84 -19.70 13.70
CA GLU A 9 -19.29 -20.62 12.68
C GLU A 9 -18.72 -19.85 11.48
N VAL A 10 -19.44 -18.90 10.90
CA VAL A 10 -18.95 -18.07 9.78
C VAL A 10 -17.68 -17.31 10.17
N THR A 11 -17.57 -16.84 11.41
CA THR A 11 -16.37 -16.14 11.90
C THR A 11 -15.20 -17.09 12.12
N ALA A 12 -15.45 -18.34 12.49
CA ALA A 12 -14.42 -19.36 12.66
C ALA A 12 -13.85 -19.79 11.29
N TYR A 13 -14.70 -20.05 10.30
CA TYR A 13 -14.30 -20.41 8.93
C TYR A 13 -13.55 -19.26 8.24
N GLY A 14 -13.98 -18.02 8.45
CA GLY A 14 -13.28 -16.84 7.92
C GLY A 14 -11.87 -16.68 8.50
N ARG A 15 -11.67 -16.99 9.79
CA ARG A 15 -10.33 -16.98 10.41
C ARG A 15 -9.44 -18.09 9.87
N GLN A 16 -9.95 -19.25 9.62
CA GLN A 16 -9.18 -20.38 9.07
C GLN A 16 -8.73 -20.08 7.64
N PHE A 17 -9.58 -19.51 6.80
CA PHE A 17 -9.24 -19.04 5.46
C PHE A 17 -8.07 -18.04 5.44
N ILE A 18 -8.12 -17.02 6.31
CA ILE A 18 -7.05 -16.01 6.42
C ILE A 18 -5.75 -16.66 6.93
N PHE A 19 -5.86 -17.62 7.83
CA PHE A 19 -4.70 -18.35 8.39
C PHE A 19 -3.98 -19.17 7.30
N ASP A 20 -4.71 -19.90 6.48
CA ASP A 20 -4.17 -20.74 5.41
C ASP A 20 -3.40 -19.91 4.38
N ILE A 21 -3.95 -18.78 3.92
CA ILE A 21 -3.28 -17.86 2.98
C ILE A 21 -2.02 -17.27 3.59
N ARG A 22 -2.07 -16.85 4.87
CA ARG A 22 -0.89 -16.29 5.56
C ARG A 22 0.21 -17.33 5.70
N LEU A 23 -0.12 -18.56 6.01
CA LEU A 23 0.83 -19.67 6.18
C LEU A 23 1.57 -19.95 4.86
N LEU A 24 0.87 -19.97 3.74
CA LEU A 24 1.45 -20.11 2.41
C LEU A 24 2.33 -18.91 2.03
N ALA A 25 1.90 -17.69 2.35
CA ALA A 25 2.68 -16.49 2.11
C ALA A 25 3.98 -16.46 2.94
N ILE A 26 3.92 -16.86 4.22
CA ILE A 26 5.10 -17.01 5.10
C ILE A 26 6.04 -18.10 4.58
N ALA A 27 5.50 -19.18 4.03
CA ALA A 27 6.25 -20.26 3.39
C ALA A 27 6.84 -19.86 2.01
N LYS A 28 6.71 -18.59 1.61
CA LYS A 28 7.23 -18.00 0.35
C LYS A 28 6.69 -18.67 -0.92
N PHE A 29 5.48 -19.22 -0.87
CA PHE A 29 4.81 -19.69 -2.08
C PHE A 29 4.48 -18.51 -3.00
N ASN A 30 4.40 -18.80 -4.31
CA ASN A 30 4.02 -17.82 -5.32
C ASN A 30 2.63 -17.22 -5.01
N THR A 31 2.49 -15.91 -5.21
CA THR A 31 1.25 -15.16 -4.93
C THR A 31 0.03 -15.77 -5.63
N PHE A 32 0.17 -16.29 -6.86
CA PHE A 32 -0.93 -16.95 -7.58
C PHE A 32 -1.38 -18.24 -6.88
N ILE A 33 -0.44 -19.00 -6.28
CA ILE A 33 -0.78 -20.19 -5.49
C ILE A 33 -1.53 -19.77 -4.23
N CYS A 34 -1.10 -18.71 -3.54
CA CYS A 34 -1.78 -18.20 -2.35
C CYS A 34 -3.21 -17.73 -2.67
N ILE A 35 -3.40 -16.99 -3.77
CA ILE A 35 -4.73 -16.53 -4.21
C ILE A 35 -5.59 -17.72 -4.62
N GLY A 36 -5.06 -18.63 -5.44
CA GLY A 36 -5.78 -19.82 -5.89
C GLY A 36 -6.22 -20.72 -4.73
N SER A 37 -5.32 -20.97 -3.77
CA SER A 37 -5.66 -21.72 -2.55
C SER A 37 -6.75 -21.03 -1.74
N GLY A 38 -6.70 -19.69 -1.67
CA GLY A 38 -7.73 -18.89 -1.04
C GLY A 38 -9.11 -19.08 -1.69
N ILE A 39 -9.18 -19.02 -3.01
CA ILE A 39 -10.43 -19.24 -3.74
C ILE A 39 -10.99 -20.63 -3.47
N VAL A 40 -10.14 -21.66 -3.52
CA VAL A 40 -10.56 -23.05 -3.24
C VAL A 40 -11.01 -23.21 -1.78
N SER A 41 -10.24 -22.70 -0.84
CA SER A 41 -10.59 -22.75 0.59
C SER A 41 -11.90 -22.02 0.90
N ALA A 42 -12.14 -20.86 0.26
CA ALA A 42 -13.39 -20.12 0.42
C ALA A 42 -14.62 -20.94 -0.04
N TYR A 43 -14.49 -21.67 -1.16
CA TYR A 43 -15.54 -22.57 -1.60
C TYR A 43 -15.79 -23.71 -0.60
N LEU A 44 -14.72 -24.44 -0.24
CA LEU A 44 -14.81 -25.61 0.64
C LEU A 44 -15.35 -25.27 2.04
N LEU A 45 -14.90 -24.18 2.62
CA LEU A 45 -15.35 -23.71 3.93
C LEU A 45 -16.74 -23.08 3.88
N GLY A 46 -17.11 -22.52 2.75
CA GLY A 46 -18.44 -21.94 2.53
C GLY A 46 -19.57 -22.98 2.37
N LEU A 47 -19.24 -24.20 1.93
CA LEU A 47 -20.22 -25.28 1.79
C LEU A 47 -20.92 -25.64 3.12
N PRO A 48 -20.18 -25.99 4.20
CA PRO A 48 -20.81 -26.31 5.49
C PRO A 48 -21.42 -25.06 6.15
N ALA A 49 -20.90 -23.87 5.87
CA ALA A 49 -21.46 -22.61 6.38
C ALA A 49 -22.76 -22.19 5.66
N GLY A 50 -23.11 -22.85 4.55
CA GLY A 50 -24.28 -22.51 3.75
C GLY A 50 -24.19 -21.15 3.06
N THR A 51 -22.98 -20.62 2.89
CA THR A 51 -22.73 -19.33 2.25
C THR A 51 -22.39 -19.47 0.75
N THR A 52 -21.91 -20.64 0.33
CA THR A 52 -21.67 -20.99 -1.07
C THR A 52 -22.76 -21.90 -1.62
N GLY A 53 -23.27 -21.55 -2.78
CA GLY A 53 -24.25 -22.35 -3.50
C GLY A 53 -23.63 -23.48 -4.32
N LYS A 54 -24.26 -23.80 -5.45
CA LYS A 54 -23.71 -24.79 -6.40
C LYS A 54 -22.35 -24.31 -6.95
N LEU A 55 -21.45 -25.25 -7.24
CA LEU A 55 -20.12 -24.96 -7.77
C LEU A 55 -20.18 -24.06 -9.02
N THR A 56 -21.16 -24.28 -9.89
CA THR A 56 -21.35 -23.44 -11.09
C THR A 56 -21.58 -21.96 -10.75
N ALA A 57 -22.44 -21.69 -9.79
CA ALA A 57 -22.71 -20.32 -9.34
C ALA A 57 -21.48 -19.67 -8.68
N TYR A 58 -20.69 -20.44 -7.95
CA TYR A 58 -19.43 -19.97 -7.38
C TYR A 58 -18.38 -19.65 -8.47
N LEU A 59 -18.27 -20.51 -9.48
CA LEU A 59 -17.36 -20.27 -10.62
C LEU A 59 -17.79 -19.06 -11.46
N ASP A 60 -19.10 -18.84 -11.63
CA ASP A 60 -19.62 -17.64 -12.30
C ASP A 60 -19.30 -16.37 -11.51
N LEU A 61 -19.39 -16.44 -10.18
CA LEU A 61 -18.96 -15.32 -9.31
C LEU A 61 -17.47 -15.04 -9.44
N CYS A 62 -16.63 -16.07 -9.44
CA CYS A 62 -15.19 -15.91 -9.64
C CYS A 62 -14.89 -15.30 -11.03
N LYS A 63 -15.55 -15.79 -12.09
CA LYS A 63 -15.41 -15.23 -13.46
C LYS A 63 -15.78 -13.75 -13.50
N SER A 64 -16.89 -13.37 -12.89
CA SER A 64 -17.34 -11.97 -12.82
C SER A 64 -16.33 -11.10 -12.07
N ALA A 65 -15.87 -11.55 -10.89
CA ALA A 65 -14.89 -10.84 -10.08
C ALA A 65 -13.53 -10.63 -10.80
N PHE A 66 -13.04 -11.67 -11.50
CA PHE A 66 -11.84 -11.55 -12.34
C PHE A 66 -12.04 -10.61 -13.52
N GLY A 67 -13.23 -10.64 -14.15
CA GLY A 67 -13.58 -9.75 -15.25
C GLY A 67 -13.59 -8.28 -14.81
N GLU A 68 -14.20 -7.97 -13.67
CA GLU A 68 -14.24 -6.63 -13.11
C GLU A 68 -12.84 -6.16 -12.70
N ALA A 69 -12.09 -6.95 -11.95
CA ALA A 69 -10.73 -6.61 -11.54
C ALA A 69 -9.79 -6.41 -12.75
N GLY A 70 -9.89 -7.29 -13.78
CA GLY A 70 -9.02 -7.23 -14.94
C GLY A 70 -9.31 -6.03 -15.85
N SER A 71 -10.55 -5.65 -16.04
CA SER A 71 -10.90 -4.59 -17.00
C SER A 71 -10.49 -3.20 -16.52
N TRP A 72 -10.89 -2.82 -15.32
CA TRP A 72 -10.65 -1.48 -14.79
C TRP A 72 -9.18 -1.24 -14.39
N VAL A 73 -8.62 -2.15 -13.61
CA VAL A 73 -7.25 -2.01 -13.10
C VAL A 73 -6.21 -2.00 -14.23
N VAL A 74 -6.34 -2.91 -15.20
CA VAL A 74 -5.40 -2.99 -16.35
C VAL A 74 -5.46 -1.72 -17.19
N VAL A 75 -6.65 -1.24 -17.53
CA VAL A 75 -6.81 0.01 -18.30
C VAL A 75 -6.27 1.20 -17.55
N MET A 76 -6.56 1.31 -16.24
CA MET A 76 -6.00 2.37 -15.39
C MET A 76 -4.47 2.33 -15.38
N MET A 77 -3.87 1.16 -15.15
CA MET A 77 -2.40 1.01 -15.13
C MET A 77 -1.76 1.37 -16.47
N MET A 78 -2.39 1.01 -17.59
CA MET A 78 -1.91 1.40 -18.92
C MET A 78 -1.89 2.93 -19.09
N TRP A 79 -2.97 3.62 -18.72
CA TRP A 79 -3.02 5.09 -18.79
C TRP A 79 -2.03 5.76 -17.86
N VAL A 80 -1.89 5.30 -16.63
CA VAL A 80 -0.94 5.85 -15.67
C VAL A 80 0.50 5.60 -16.12
N ALA A 81 0.81 4.41 -16.65
CA ALA A 81 2.14 4.12 -17.20
C ALA A 81 2.46 5.01 -18.42
N ALA A 82 1.51 5.20 -19.32
CA ALA A 82 1.66 6.11 -20.47
C ALA A 82 1.88 7.56 -20.02
N PHE A 83 1.08 8.05 -19.08
CA PHE A 83 1.22 9.38 -18.49
C PHE A 83 2.59 9.55 -17.82
N GLY A 84 3.00 8.61 -16.96
CA GLY A 84 4.30 8.62 -16.31
C GLY A 84 5.47 8.59 -17.30
N GLY A 85 5.34 7.85 -18.42
CA GLY A 85 6.32 7.83 -19.52
C GLY A 85 6.46 9.20 -20.18
N ILE A 86 5.35 9.86 -20.50
CA ILE A 86 5.32 11.21 -21.09
C ILE A 86 5.96 12.22 -20.12
N MET A 87 5.56 12.21 -18.85
CA MET A 87 6.08 13.13 -17.83
C MET A 87 7.58 13.01 -17.66
N ARG A 88 8.11 11.77 -17.69
CA ARG A 88 9.56 11.52 -17.63
C ARG A 88 10.27 12.05 -18.88
N GLN A 89 9.73 11.83 -20.06
CA GLN A 89 10.32 12.30 -21.31
C GLN A 89 10.33 13.84 -21.39
N MET A 90 9.36 14.49 -20.78
CA MET A 90 9.26 15.94 -20.68
C MET A 90 10.10 16.55 -19.56
N HIS A 91 10.85 15.74 -18.79
CA HIS A 91 11.57 16.19 -17.60
C HIS A 91 10.68 17.00 -16.61
N ALA A 92 9.40 16.63 -16.54
CA ALA A 92 8.39 17.35 -15.75
C ALA A 92 8.65 17.29 -14.24
N PHE A 93 9.48 16.35 -13.78
CA PHE A 93 9.84 16.18 -12.38
C PHE A 93 11.13 16.89 -11.97
N ASP A 94 11.94 17.39 -12.93
CA ASP A 94 13.19 18.11 -12.64
C ASP A 94 13.00 19.28 -11.67
N PRO A 95 11.96 20.15 -11.82
CA PRO A 95 11.74 21.23 -10.86
C PRO A 95 11.50 20.74 -9.42
N LEU A 96 10.85 19.59 -9.28
CA LEU A 96 10.59 18.97 -7.99
C LEU A 96 11.88 18.35 -7.41
N ALA A 97 12.68 17.68 -8.23
CA ALA A 97 13.98 17.14 -7.85
C ALA A 97 14.93 18.26 -7.39
N HIS A 98 15.02 19.36 -8.14
CA HIS A 98 15.80 20.54 -7.76
C HIS A 98 15.29 21.21 -6.48
N PHE A 99 13.98 21.29 -6.28
CA PHE A 99 13.41 21.82 -5.03
C PHE A 99 13.81 20.95 -3.83
N VAL A 100 13.69 19.62 -3.96
CA VAL A 100 14.10 18.68 -2.92
C VAL A 100 15.59 18.79 -2.64
N ALA A 101 16.43 18.88 -3.68
CA ALA A 101 17.89 19.09 -3.55
C ALA A 101 18.21 20.37 -2.78
N ARG A 102 17.53 21.47 -3.10
CA ARG A 102 17.76 22.78 -2.46
C ARG A 102 17.41 22.79 -0.97
N VAL A 103 16.39 22.06 -0.56
CA VAL A 103 15.93 21.97 0.84
C VAL A 103 16.71 20.92 1.63
N SER A 104 17.34 19.97 0.95
CA SER A 104 18.00 18.83 1.55
C SER A 104 19.50 19.06 1.72
N SER A 105 19.97 19.03 2.96
CA SER A 105 21.40 19.12 3.28
C SER A 105 22.06 17.76 3.56
N LYS A 106 21.29 16.68 3.57
CA LYS A 106 21.72 15.30 3.84
C LYS A 106 20.84 14.30 3.12
N VAL A 107 21.38 13.13 2.80
CA VAL A 107 20.63 12.05 2.16
C VAL A 107 19.31 11.71 2.88
N ARG A 108 19.32 11.69 4.22
CA ARG A 108 18.10 11.45 5.01
C ARG A 108 17.00 12.50 4.79
N HIS A 109 17.35 13.74 4.46
CA HIS A 109 16.37 14.80 4.16
C HIS A 109 15.71 14.54 2.80
N VAL A 110 16.47 14.13 1.79
CA VAL A 110 15.91 13.70 0.49
C VAL A 110 14.94 12.55 0.71
N MET A 111 15.33 11.54 1.48
CA MET A 111 14.49 10.39 1.76
C MET A 111 13.24 10.75 2.55
N PHE A 112 13.33 11.68 3.50
CA PHE A 112 12.16 12.20 4.21
C PHE A 112 11.21 12.94 3.26
N CYS A 113 11.73 13.79 2.38
CA CYS A 113 10.93 14.47 1.36
C CYS A 113 10.20 13.47 0.45
N ASN A 114 10.88 12.38 0.04
CA ASN A 114 10.26 11.31 -0.74
C ASN A 114 9.08 10.66 0.00
N GLY A 115 9.23 10.40 1.30
CA GLY A 115 8.14 9.88 2.14
C GLY A 115 6.96 10.84 2.24
N VAL A 116 7.23 12.13 2.43
CA VAL A 116 6.20 13.18 2.47
C VAL A 116 5.51 13.33 1.11
N LEU A 117 6.27 13.31 0.00
CA LEU A 117 5.73 13.33 -1.35
C LEU A 117 4.80 12.15 -1.63
N SER A 118 5.18 10.97 -1.16
CA SER A 118 4.34 9.77 -1.26
C SER A 118 3.01 9.95 -0.54
N LEU A 119 3.03 10.52 0.66
CA LEU A 119 1.82 10.79 1.43
C LEU A 119 0.94 11.89 0.80
N ILE A 120 1.57 12.98 0.33
CA ILE A 120 0.85 14.06 -0.38
C ILE A 120 0.24 13.53 -1.67
N GLY A 121 1.00 12.76 -2.46
CA GLY A 121 0.50 12.16 -3.70
C GLY A 121 -0.71 11.27 -3.45
N ASN A 122 -0.69 10.48 -2.37
CA ASN A 122 -1.83 9.68 -1.96
C ASN A 122 -3.05 10.55 -1.57
N ALA A 123 -2.83 11.65 -0.89
CA ALA A 123 -3.91 12.58 -0.53
C ALA A 123 -4.52 13.27 -1.75
N VAL A 124 -3.70 13.63 -2.74
CA VAL A 124 -4.14 14.30 -3.98
C VAL A 124 -4.88 13.34 -4.90
N LEU A 125 -4.34 12.13 -5.09
CA LEU A 125 -4.92 11.13 -5.98
C LEU A 125 -6.09 10.38 -5.34
N ALA A 126 -6.16 10.36 -4.00
CA ALA A 126 -7.17 9.67 -3.19
C ALA A 126 -7.31 8.16 -3.51
N ASP A 127 -6.29 7.58 -4.13
CA ASP A 127 -6.21 6.18 -4.55
C ASP A 127 -4.78 5.66 -4.40
N GLU A 128 -4.64 4.53 -3.69
CA GLU A 128 -3.34 3.91 -3.39
C GLU A 128 -2.60 3.45 -4.65
N MET A 129 -3.30 2.78 -5.55
CA MET A 129 -2.67 2.25 -6.76
C MET A 129 -2.21 3.38 -7.68
N ALA A 130 -3.03 4.41 -7.84
CA ALA A 130 -2.66 5.61 -8.59
C ALA A 130 -1.44 6.30 -7.94
N GLN A 131 -1.38 6.39 -6.61
CA GLN A 131 -0.24 6.94 -5.89
C GLN A 131 1.04 6.14 -6.14
N ILE A 132 1.02 4.82 -5.96
CA ILE A 132 2.20 3.96 -6.15
C ILE A 132 2.73 4.09 -7.59
N VAL A 133 1.86 4.03 -8.57
CA VAL A 133 2.27 4.02 -9.99
C VAL A 133 2.69 5.41 -10.48
N THR A 134 2.09 6.48 -9.94
CA THR A 134 2.43 7.86 -10.35
C THR A 134 3.58 8.43 -9.55
N VAL A 135 3.54 8.34 -8.22
CA VAL A 135 4.53 8.96 -7.33
C VAL A 135 5.78 8.10 -7.18
N GLY A 136 5.64 6.77 -7.28
CA GLY A 136 6.77 5.84 -7.15
C GLY A 136 7.93 6.16 -8.10
N PRO A 137 7.70 6.31 -9.42
CA PRO A 137 8.75 6.75 -10.36
C PRO A 137 9.36 8.10 -10.00
N ILE A 138 8.56 9.05 -9.55
CA ILE A 138 9.03 10.40 -9.18
C ILE A 138 10.03 10.33 -8.02
N ILE A 139 9.66 9.68 -6.92
CA ILE A 139 10.54 9.57 -5.75
C ILE A 139 11.79 8.72 -6.03
N LYS A 140 11.70 7.79 -6.97
CA LYS A 140 12.85 7.04 -7.47
C LYS A 140 13.81 7.96 -8.22
N GLU A 141 13.31 8.74 -9.15
CA GLU A 141 14.09 9.69 -9.96
C GLU A 141 14.75 10.75 -9.06
N ILE A 142 14.01 11.34 -8.13
CA ILE A 142 14.56 12.27 -7.13
C ILE A 142 15.74 11.64 -6.36
N ALA A 143 15.64 10.38 -5.95
CA ALA A 143 16.73 9.72 -5.26
C ALA A 143 17.92 9.44 -6.17
N GLU A 144 17.70 9.00 -7.41
CA GLU A 144 18.75 8.70 -8.39
C GLU A 144 19.48 9.98 -8.84
N ASP A 145 18.77 11.10 -8.94
CA ASP A 145 19.35 12.37 -9.36
C ASP A 145 20.16 13.05 -8.25
N ASN A 146 19.71 12.92 -7.00
CA ASN A 146 20.29 13.66 -5.88
C ASN A 146 21.28 12.84 -5.04
N ILE A 147 21.31 11.52 -5.13
CA ILE A 147 22.13 10.66 -4.28
C ILE A 147 23.09 9.83 -5.13
N GLU A 148 24.33 9.74 -4.69
CA GLU A 148 25.33 8.83 -5.23
C GLU A 148 25.87 7.91 -4.14
N GLY A 149 26.21 6.67 -4.52
CA GLY A 149 26.74 5.65 -3.63
C GLY A 149 27.05 4.36 -4.37
N SER A 150 27.47 3.34 -3.65
CA SER A 150 27.66 2.01 -4.24
C SER A 150 26.35 1.42 -4.75
N GLU A 151 26.41 0.46 -5.66
CA GLU A 151 25.20 -0.24 -6.15
C GLU A 151 24.36 -0.84 -4.99
N GLU A 152 25.04 -1.41 -4.00
CA GLU A 152 24.37 -2.01 -2.83
C GLU A 152 23.64 -0.95 -1.98
N ASP A 153 24.29 0.19 -1.77
CA ASP A 153 23.68 1.26 -0.98
C ASP A 153 22.54 1.95 -1.73
N MET A 154 22.71 2.17 -3.03
CA MET A 154 21.62 2.66 -3.88
C MET A 154 20.45 1.69 -3.95
N TYR A 155 20.70 0.38 -3.91
CA TYR A 155 19.62 -0.61 -3.78
C TYR A 155 18.83 -0.44 -2.47
N LYS A 156 19.51 -0.20 -1.34
CA LYS A 156 18.86 0.07 -0.04
C LYS A 156 18.01 1.35 -0.08
N ILE A 157 18.51 2.39 -0.76
CA ILE A 157 17.76 3.64 -1.00
C ILE A 157 16.48 3.37 -1.83
N LYS A 158 16.61 2.63 -2.93
CA LYS A 158 15.48 2.24 -3.78
C LYS A 158 14.44 1.40 -3.01
N LEU A 159 14.91 0.48 -2.18
CA LEU A 159 14.05 -0.34 -1.33
C LEU A 159 13.26 0.51 -0.32
N ARG A 160 13.89 1.55 0.26
CA ARG A 160 13.19 2.50 1.14
C ARG A 160 12.14 3.32 0.36
N ASN A 161 12.44 3.75 -0.86
CA ASN A 161 11.45 4.44 -1.70
C ASN A 161 10.25 3.53 -2.01
N ALA A 162 10.48 2.27 -2.32
CA ALA A 162 9.41 1.29 -2.47
C ALA A 162 8.59 1.14 -1.18
N THR A 163 9.26 1.10 -0.02
CA THR A 163 8.59 1.07 1.29
C THR A 163 7.75 2.33 1.53
N PHE A 164 8.21 3.50 1.11
CA PHE A 164 7.39 4.73 1.19
C PHE A 164 6.18 4.64 0.26
N GLY A 165 6.36 4.17 -0.98
CA GLY A 165 5.25 3.98 -1.91
C GLY A 165 4.15 3.10 -1.29
N ASP A 166 4.54 1.96 -0.78
CA ASP A 166 3.63 0.98 -0.18
C ASP A 166 3.04 1.47 1.17
N ALA A 167 3.90 1.85 2.11
CA ALA A 167 3.44 2.22 3.46
C ALA A 167 2.60 3.52 3.48
N MET A 168 2.99 4.53 2.69
CA MET A 168 2.20 5.77 2.60
C MET A 168 0.94 5.57 1.75
N GLY A 169 0.97 4.62 0.81
CA GLY A 169 -0.21 4.15 0.11
C GLY A 169 -1.21 3.49 1.07
N VAL A 170 -0.81 2.38 1.70
CA VAL A 170 -1.69 1.55 2.54
C VAL A 170 -2.10 2.23 3.84
N PHE A 171 -1.14 2.68 4.63
CA PHE A 171 -1.44 3.30 5.95
C PHE A 171 -1.82 4.76 5.82
N GLY A 172 -1.19 5.50 4.89
CA GLY A 172 -1.52 6.88 4.63
C GLY A 172 -2.95 7.07 4.16
N SER A 173 -3.44 6.19 3.28
CA SER A 173 -4.82 6.20 2.78
C SER A 173 -5.87 6.19 3.89
N GLN A 174 -5.56 5.49 4.99
CA GLN A 174 -6.46 5.34 6.12
C GLN A 174 -6.49 6.56 7.06
N LEU A 175 -5.64 7.56 6.81
CA LEU A 175 -5.58 8.82 7.56
C LEU A 175 -6.12 10.01 6.75
N ILE A 176 -6.51 9.80 5.48
CA ILE A 176 -6.99 10.84 4.55
C ILE A 176 -8.52 10.77 4.48
N PRO A 177 -9.26 11.79 4.99
CA PRO A 177 -10.71 11.71 5.15
C PRO A 177 -11.51 11.48 3.87
N TRP A 178 -10.98 11.90 2.73
CA TRP A 178 -11.64 11.77 1.41
C TRP A 178 -11.14 10.59 0.58
N HIS A 179 -10.26 9.75 1.15
CA HIS A 179 -9.72 8.60 0.44
C HIS A 179 -10.78 7.53 0.18
N VAL A 180 -10.68 6.86 -0.97
CA VAL A 180 -11.61 5.80 -1.40
C VAL A 180 -11.76 4.69 -0.34
N TYR A 181 -10.69 4.31 0.32
CA TYR A 181 -10.74 3.28 1.37
C TYR A 181 -11.63 3.65 2.55
N LEU A 182 -11.61 4.89 3.00
CA LEU A 182 -12.48 5.31 4.10
C LEU A 182 -13.95 5.33 3.69
N GLY A 183 -14.24 5.69 2.43
CA GLY A 183 -15.57 5.56 1.85
C GLY A 183 -16.05 4.11 1.86
N PHE A 184 -15.19 3.20 1.43
CA PHE A 184 -15.46 1.76 1.46
C PHE A 184 -15.70 1.24 2.89
N TYR A 185 -14.84 1.58 3.85
CA TYR A 185 -15.01 1.15 5.26
C TYR A 185 -16.31 1.66 5.87
N VAL A 186 -16.68 2.92 5.61
CA VAL A 186 -17.96 3.50 6.04
C VAL A 186 -19.13 2.72 5.43
N GLY A 187 -19.04 2.40 4.15
CA GLY A 187 -20.08 1.62 3.46
C GLY A 187 -20.27 0.23 4.06
N VAL A 188 -19.17 -0.51 4.27
CA VAL A 188 -19.20 -1.83 4.89
C VAL A 188 -19.74 -1.77 6.32
N ALA A 189 -19.23 -0.82 7.12
CA ALA A 189 -19.66 -0.67 8.52
C ALA A 189 -21.15 -0.34 8.64
N LYS A 190 -21.67 0.50 7.77
CA LYS A 190 -23.09 0.83 7.69
C LYS A 190 -23.95 -0.38 7.37
N ASN A 191 -23.49 -1.25 6.47
CA ASN A 191 -24.22 -2.47 6.12
C ASN A 191 -24.22 -3.49 7.26
N VAL A 192 -23.12 -3.59 8.01
CA VAL A 192 -22.99 -4.54 9.15
C VAL A 192 -23.70 -4.03 10.40
N TYR A 193 -23.66 -2.73 10.66
CA TYR A 193 -24.25 -2.13 11.85
C TYR A 193 -24.98 -0.81 11.51
N PRO A 194 -26.22 -0.89 10.97
CA PRO A 194 -26.96 0.26 10.49
C PRO A 194 -27.45 1.21 11.60
N LEU A 195 -27.40 0.77 12.87
CA LEU A 195 -27.84 1.58 14.03
C LEU A 195 -26.91 2.74 14.37
N PHE A 196 -25.68 2.74 13.87
CA PHE A 196 -24.71 3.80 14.12
C PHE A 196 -24.28 4.48 12.80
N LYS A 197 -24.26 5.80 12.82
CA LYS A 197 -23.83 6.60 11.66
C LYS A 197 -22.31 6.71 11.64
N PHE A 198 -21.65 5.79 10.96
CA PHE A 198 -20.22 5.84 10.76
C PHE A 198 -19.82 6.98 9.83
N THR A 199 -18.70 7.62 10.13
CA THR A 199 -18.05 8.66 9.29
C THR A 199 -16.57 8.34 9.14
N PRO A 200 -15.86 8.85 8.13
CA PRO A 200 -14.41 8.67 7.99
C PRO A 200 -13.62 9.03 9.25
N LYS A 201 -14.06 10.08 9.96
CA LYS A 201 -13.43 10.55 11.20
C LYS A 201 -13.35 9.43 12.27
N HIS A 202 -14.39 8.62 12.40
CA HIS A 202 -14.40 7.52 13.39
C HIS A 202 -13.32 6.49 13.09
N PHE A 203 -13.10 6.19 11.80
CA PHE A 203 -12.03 5.26 11.40
C PHE A 203 -10.65 5.85 11.64
N ILE A 204 -10.43 7.12 11.26
CA ILE A 204 -9.14 7.79 11.45
C ILE A 204 -8.77 7.85 12.93
N MET A 205 -9.69 8.30 13.80
CA MET A 205 -9.41 8.52 15.23
C MET A 205 -8.94 7.27 15.98
N TYR A 206 -9.38 6.10 15.56
CA TYR A 206 -9.06 4.83 16.22
C TYR A 206 -8.05 3.99 15.44
N ASN A 207 -7.52 4.49 14.34
CA ASN A 207 -6.52 3.78 13.55
C ASN A 207 -5.09 4.10 14.00
N PHE A 208 -4.80 3.73 15.26
CA PHE A 208 -3.46 3.93 15.84
C PHE A 208 -2.36 3.23 15.06
N MET A 209 -2.66 2.09 14.43
CA MET A 209 -1.69 1.37 13.61
C MET A 209 -1.22 2.22 12.43
N ALA A 210 -2.13 2.82 11.68
CA ALA A 210 -1.78 3.69 10.56
C ALA A 210 -1.04 4.94 11.03
N MET A 211 -1.49 5.57 12.12
CA MET A 211 -0.81 6.73 12.69
C MET A 211 0.64 6.41 13.09
N ILE A 212 0.84 5.30 13.81
CA ILE A 212 2.17 4.87 14.26
C ILE A 212 3.04 4.50 13.05
N ALA A 213 2.51 3.77 12.08
CA ALA A 213 3.26 3.35 10.90
C ALA A 213 3.76 4.56 10.09
N VAL A 214 2.89 5.50 9.76
CA VAL A 214 3.26 6.72 9.01
C VAL A 214 4.22 7.59 9.82
N ALA A 215 3.89 7.90 11.08
CA ALA A 215 4.70 8.75 11.91
C ALA A 215 6.07 8.14 12.20
N SER A 216 6.14 6.86 12.56
CA SER A 216 7.41 6.20 12.87
C SER A 216 8.33 6.14 11.64
N LEU A 217 7.81 5.80 10.47
CA LEU A 217 8.60 5.71 9.26
C LEU A 217 9.20 7.07 8.86
N LEU A 218 8.40 8.14 8.93
CA LEU A 218 8.86 9.50 8.64
C LEU A 218 9.86 10.00 9.71
N LEU A 219 9.55 9.83 10.99
CA LEU A 219 10.40 10.28 12.08
C LEU A 219 11.73 9.52 12.14
N LEU A 220 11.73 8.21 11.98
CA LEU A 220 12.96 7.40 11.93
C LEU A 220 13.86 7.86 10.78
N THR A 221 13.27 8.13 9.61
CA THR A 221 14.02 8.60 8.45
C THR A 221 14.59 10.02 8.68
N LEU A 222 13.78 10.95 9.17
CA LEU A 222 14.20 12.34 9.41
C LEU A 222 15.29 12.46 10.48
N THR A 223 15.08 11.79 11.60
CA THR A 223 16.02 11.85 12.74
C THR A 223 17.26 10.99 12.54
N GLY A 224 17.19 10.01 11.63
CA GLY A 224 18.23 9.00 11.44
C GLY A 224 18.25 8.00 12.60
N ALA A 225 17.17 7.87 13.36
CA ALA A 225 17.03 6.86 14.42
C ALA A 225 16.79 5.46 13.85
N ASP A 226 16.58 5.34 12.53
CA ASP A 226 16.55 4.07 11.79
C ASP A 226 17.82 3.23 12.00
N LYS A 227 18.95 3.85 12.42
CA LYS A 227 20.19 3.15 12.79
C LYS A 227 20.01 2.09 13.88
N PHE A 228 19.05 2.30 14.76
CA PHE A 228 18.77 1.38 15.86
C PHE A 228 17.87 0.20 15.45
N VAL A 229 17.31 0.26 14.24
CA VAL A 229 16.43 -0.78 13.70
C VAL A 229 17.09 -1.38 12.47
N PRO A 230 17.83 -2.50 12.60
CA PRO A 230 18.65 -3.06 11.51
C PRO A 230 17.89 -3.25 10.19
N LEU A 231 16.62 -3.64 10.28
CA LEU A 231 15.75 -3.87 9.12
C LEU A 231 15.42 -2.59 8.33
N PHE A 232 15.49 -1.42 9.00
CA PHE A 232 15.13 -0.10 8.44
C PHE A 232 16.34 0.82 8.29
N ARG A 233 17.54 0.31 8.56
CA ARG A 233 18.76 1.11 8.47
C ARG A 233 19.04 1.55 7.04
N LEU A 234 19.10 2.86 6.83
CA LEU A 234 19.58 3.47 5.58
C LEU A 234 21.10 3.62 5.59
N PRO A 235 21.75 3.52 4.42
CA PRO A 235 23.15 3.91 4.27
C PRO A 235 23.29 5.41 4.56
N ARG A 236 24.49 5.82 5.01
CA ARG A 236 24.77 7.17 5.50
C ARG A 236 26.05 7.71 4.91
N GLU A 237 26.20 8.98 5.01
CA GLU A 237 27.48 9.63 4.75
C GLU A 237 28.57 9.06 5.69
N PRO A 238 29.75 8.66 5.18
CA PRO A 238 30.23 8.88 3.80
C PRO A 238 29.90 7.78 2.78
N GLU A 239 29.16 6.71 3.14
CA GLU A 239 28.81 5.58 2.25
C GLU A 239 27.96 6.05 1.06
N VAL A 240 27.06 6.98 1.31
CA VAL A 240 26.25 7.69 0.32
C VAL A 240 26.42 9.19 0.49
N LYS A 241 26.38 9.93 -0.64
CA LYS A 241 26.54 11.38 -0.64
C LYS A 241 25.46 12.05 -1.49
N LEU A 242 25.18 13.32 -1.20
CA LEU A 242 24.43 14.14 -2.13
C LEU A 242 25.33 14.51 -3.30
N LYS A 243 24.79 14.45 -4.52
CA LYS A 243 25.47 14.97 -5.71
C LYS A 243 25.61 16.47 -5.59
N GLU A 244 26.77 16.98 -5.93
CA GLU A 244 27.03 18.42 -6.06
C GLU A 244 26.46 18.89 -7.41
N PHE A 245 25.58 19.91 -7.38
CA PHE A 245 24.99 20.55 -8.55
C PHE A 245 25.72 21.84 -8.88
#